data_9999c5a506d8e24a8ed09e2a573d115b
#
_entry.id   9999c5a506d8e24a8ed09e2a573d115b
#
_cell.length_a   1.000
_cell.length_b   1.000
_cell.length_c   1.000
_cell.angle_alpha   90.00
_cell.angle_beta   90.00
_cell.angle_gamma   90.00
#
_symmetry.space_group_name_H-M   'P 1'
#
loop_
_entity.id
_entity.type
_entity.pdbx_description
1 polymer ?
#
loop_
_entity_poly.entity_id
_entity_poly.type
_entity_poly.pdbx_seq_one_letter_code
_entity_poly.pdbx_strand_id
1 'polypeptide(L)'
;MTCAYLNLRHPDRTPSVFTIHNLAHQGLFPFQDHALLGMPSAWMTPTGLEFHGRLSFMKAGLQHAKAISTVSPTYAQEIATIDHGHGLDGVIRARVPAVQGILNGIDDRVWDPRRDPYIAQTYGPDDLQGKAQCKRALRELAGLADLPHTPVLCCVSRLSSQKGIDLLLASLPDWINAGVQVVVQGSGEAALEVALQQAVARYPGRFAAFVGYDEARAHRILAGSDALLMPSRFEPCGLTQLYAMRYGTVPLVRRTGGLADTVEDGEQSKRHGR
;
A
#
# COMPACT_ATOMS: atom_id res chain seq x y z
N MET A 1 -22.33 3.87 0.41
CA MET A 1 -23.81 3.94 0.25
C MET A 1 -24.58 2.90 1.06
N THR A 2 -24.15 1.63 1.15
CA THR A 2 -24.90 0.57 1.87
C THR A 2 -25.32 0.98 3.29
N CYS A 3 -24.39 1.58 4.08
CA CYS A 3 -24.71 2.05 5.44
C CYS A 3 -25.83 3.11 5.46
N ALA A 4 -25.84 4.02 4.46
CA ALA A 4 -26.88 5.02 4.34
C ALA A 4 -28.26 4.40 4.02
N TYR A 5 -28.31 3.44 3.07
CA TYR A 5 -29.54 2.72 2.76
C TYR A 5 -30.06 1.88 3.92
N LEU A 6 -29.17 1.21 4.65
CA LEU A 6 -29.56 0.45 5.84
C LEU A 6 -30.16 1.37 6.93
N ASN A 7 -29.50 2.51 7.16
CA ASN A 7 -30.01 3.50 8.13
C ASN A 7 -31.37 4.08 7.69
N LEU A 8 -31.58 4.33 6.38
CA LEU A 8 -32.84 4.83 5.86
C LEU A 8 -33.99 3.82 6.01
N ARG A 9 -33.73 2.55 5.68
CA ARG A 9 -34.78 1.51 5.61
C ARG A 9 -35.00 0.77 6.92
N HIS A 10 -33.94 0.68 7.75
CA HIS A 10 -33.93 -0.13 8.98
C HIS A 10 -33.12 0.57 10.09
N PRO A 11 -33.49 1.79 10.52
CA PRO A 11 -32.67 2.62 11.41
C PRO A 11 -32.34 1.93 12.74
N ASP A 12 -33.25 1.12 13.27
CA ASP A 12 -33.13 0.50 14.59
C ASP A 12 -32.79 -1.00 14.56
N ARG A 13 -32.68 -1.62 13.38
CA ARG A 13 -32.62 -3.09 13.27
C ARG A 13 -31.29 -3.66 12.80
N THR A 14 -30.52 -2.92 12.00
CA THR A 14 -29.33 -3.47 11.36
C THR A 14 -28.13 -2.54 11.57
N PRO A 15 -27.32 -2.76 12.61
CA PRO A 15 -26.08 -2.03 12.78
C PRO A 15 -25.13 -2.35 11.62
N SER A 16 -24.40 -1.34 11.16
CA SER A 16 -23.40 -1.50 10.11
C SER A 16 -22.02 -1.04 10.58
N VAL A 17 -21.00 -1.73 10.12
CA VAL A 17 -19.59 -1.33 10.26
C VAL A 17 -19.11 -0.84 8.90
N PHE A 18 -18.47 0.32 8.88
CA PHE A 18 -17.85 0.86 7.68
C PHE A 18 -16.34 0.82 7.83
N THR A 19 -15.65 0.10 6.93
CA THR A 19 -14.19 0.00 6.95
C THR A 19 -13.58 0.94 5.92
N ILE A 20 -12.72 1.86 6.38
CA ILE A 20 -11.95 2.76 5.53
C ILE A 20 -10.68 2.03 5.11
N HIS A 21 -10.59 1.57 3.86
CA HIS A 21 -9.36 1.00 3.32
C HIS A 21 -8.38 2.06 2.81
N ASN A 22 -8.89 3.15 2.24
CA ASN A 22 -8.08 4.32 1.85
C ASN A 22 -9.00 5.54 1.73
N LEU A 23 -8.82 6.51 2.62
CA LEU A 23 -9.65 7.72 2.69
C LEU A 23 -9.49 8.63 1.46
N ALA A 24 -8.37 8.54 0.73
CA ALA A 24 -8.16 9.31 -0.50
C ALA A 24 -9.15 8.93 -1.62
N HIS A 25 -9.73 7.73 -1.56
CA HIS A 25 -10.70 7.25 -2.56
C HIS A 25 -12.13 7.49 -2.08
N GLN A 26 -12.59 8.73 -2.15
CA GLN A 26 -13.86 9.18 -1.53
C GLN A 26 -15.12 8.79 -2.31
N GLY A 27 -15.02 8.35 -3.57
CA GLY A 27 -16.19 8.10 -4.42
C GLY A 27 -17.01 9.38 -4.59
N LEU A 28 -16.40 10.37 -5.24
CA LEU A 28 -17.01 11.69 -5.50
C LEU A 28 -17.76 11.70 -6.83
N PHE A 29 -19.04 12.06 -6.76
CA PHE A 29 -19.93 12.14 -7.93
C PHE A 29 -20.56 13.54 -8.04
N PRO A 30 -21.03 13.93 -9.25
CA PRO A 30 -21.76 15.18 -9.42
C PRO A 30 -22.97 15.25 -8.48
N PHE A 31 -23.25 16.43 -7.93
CA PHE A 31 -24.34 16.59 -6.95
C PHE A 31 -25.71 16.23 -7.55
N GLN A 32 -25.94 16.54 -8.83
CA GLN A 32 -27.18 16.22 -9.53
C GLN A 32 -27.49 14.72 -9.61
N ASP A 33 -26.49 13.85 -9.47
CA ASP A 33 -26.67 12.40 -9.51
C ASP A 33 -27.42 11.87 -8.27
N HIS A 34 -27.68 12.74 -7.26
CA HIS A 34 -28.44 12.36 -6.06
C HIS A 34 -29.81 11.76 -6.39
N ALA A 35 -30.45 12.26 -7.46
CA ALA A 35 -31.75 11.75 -7.89
C ALA A 35 -31.71 10.24 -8.25
N LEU A 36 -30.58 9.75 -8.77
CA LEU A 36 -30.37 8.34 -9.11
C LEU A 36 -30.25 7.45 -7.86
N LEU A 37 -29.91 8.04 -6.72
CA LEU A 37 -29.70 7.31 -5.49
C LEU A 37 -31.01 6.98 -4.74
N GLY A 38 -32.12 7.67 -5.06
CA GLY A 38 -33.39 7.52 -4.33
C GLY A 38 -33.29 7.86 -2.84
N MET A 39 -32.35 8.76 -2.48
CA MET A 39 -32.12 9.19 -1.10
C MET A 39 -32.95 10.45 -0.78
N PRO A 40 -33.37 10.64 0.49
CA PRO A 40 -34.06 11.86 0.89
C PRO A 40 -33.22 13.09 0.59
N SER A 41 -33.83 14.14 0.03
CA SER A 41 -33.16 15.40 -0.24
C SER A 41 -32.57 16.07 1.04
N ALA A 42 -33.18 15.79 2.20
CA ALA A 42 -32.68 16.23 3.50
C ALA A 42 -31.29 15.70 3.83
N TRP A 43 -30.81 14.64 3.18
CA TRP A 43 -29.46 14.11 3.35
C TRP A 43 -28.42 14.74 2.42
N MET A 44 -28.88 15.55 1.48
CA MET A 44 -28.03 16.28 0.53
C MET A 44 -27.52 17.62 1.14
N THR A 45 -26.98 17.54 2.34
CA THR A 45 -26.49 18.68 3.13
C THR A 45 -25.03 18.47 3.55
N PRO A 46 -24.33 19.53 3.98
CA PRO A 46 -22.97 19.40 4.52
C PRO A 46 -22.84 18.44 5.72
N THR A 47 -23.91 18.23 6.48
CA THR A 47 -23.96 17.24 7.58
C THR A 47 -24.36 15.83 7.10
N GLY A 48 -24.69 15.65 5.83
CA GLY A 48 -25.08 14.39 5.20
C GLY A 48 -24.06 13.91 4.15
N LEU A 49 -24.52 13.75 2.91
CA LEU A 49 -23.73 13.18 1.80
C LEU A 49 -22.98 14.23 0.97
N GLU A 50 -23.36 15.51 1.07
CA GLU A 50 -22.73 16.59 0.32
C GLU A 50 -21.29 16.80 0.78
N PHE A 51 -20.37 17.00 -0.17
CA PHE A 51 -18.97 17.28 0.08
C PHE A 51 -18.41 18.21 -1.01
N HIS A 52 -18.23 19.50 -0.66
CA HIS A 52 -17.73 20.54 -1.57
C HIS A 52 -18.47 20.60 -2.91
N GLY A 53 -19.80 20.64 -2.87
CA GLY A 53 -20.66 20.68 -4.06
C GLY A 53 -20.81 19.34 -4.80
N ARG A 54 -20.33 18.25 -4.22
CA ARG A 54 -20.40 16.89 -4.79
C ARG A 54 -21.03 15.91 -3.80
N LEU A 55 -21.33 14.71 -4.24
CA LEU A 55 -21.70 13.59 -3.38
C LEU A 55 -20.46 12.80 -3.03
N SER A 56 -20.28 12.46 -1.74
CA SER A 56 -19.21 11.58 -1.29
C SER A 56 -19.78 10.27 -0.71
N PHE A 57 -19.46 9.16 -1.36
CA PHE A 57 -19.84 7.84 -0.85
C PHE A 57 -19.06 7.46 0.42
N MET A 58 -17.82 7.93 0.54
CA MET A 58 -17.02 7.81 1.77
C MET A 58 -17.74 8.52 2.93
N LYS A 59 -18.14 9.78 2.73
CA LYS A 59 -18.85 10.55 3.76
C LYS A 59 -20.19 9.92 4.14
N ALA A 60 -20.93 9.36 3.16
CA ALA A 60 -22.13 8.59 3.43
C ALA A 60 -21.88 7.40 4.38
N GLY A 61 -20.79 6.66 4.15
CA GLY A 61 -20.36 5.59 5.07
C GLY A 61 -20.02 6.11 6.45
N LEU A 62 -19.22 7.18 6.52
CA LEU A 62 -18.80 7.81 7.77
C LEU A 62 -19.98 8.34 8.60
N GLN A 63 -20.98 8.95 7.96
CA GLN A 63 -22.13 9.53 8.67
C GLN A 63 -23.13 8.49 9.15
N HIS A 64 -23.36 7.43 8.38
CA HIS A 64 -24.49 6.52 8.59
C HIS A 64 -24.10 5.14 9.17
N ALA A 65 -22.83 4.80 9.26
CA ALA A 65 -22.41 3.56 9.91
C ALA A 65 -22.54 3.66 11.44
N LYS A 66 -22.87 2.55 12.09
CA LYS A 66 -22.90 2.45 13.54
C LYS A 66 -21.49 2.53 14.14
N ALA A 67 -20.54 1.81 13.53
CA ALA A 67 -19.13 1.82 13.89
C ALA A 67 -18.26 1.99 12.64
N ILE A 68 -17.06 2.53 12.83
CA ILE A 68 -16.09 2.74 11.76
C ILE A 68 -14.77 2.09 12.15
N SER A 69 -14.21 1.33 11.23
CA SER A 69 -12.86 0.82 11.32
C SER A 69 -12.00 1.33 10.17
N THR A 70 -10.69 1.26 10.36
CA THR A 70 -9.70 1.43 9.29
C THR A 70 -8.60 0.37 9.44
N VAL A 71 -7.64 0.37 8.54
CA VAL A 71 -6.71 -0.75 8.33
C VAL A 71 -5.38 -0.61 9.06
N SER A 72 -5.27 0.34 10.01
CA SER A 72 -4.09 0.49 10.87
C SER A 72 -4.39 1.43 12.05
N PRO A 73 -3.86 1.18 13.26
CA PRO A 73 -3.96 2.08 14.39
C PRO A 73 -3.35 3.47 14.12
N THR A 74 -2.16 3.53 13.56
CA THR A 74 -1.50 4.79 13.18
C THR A 74 -2.29 5.52 12.11
N TYR A 75 -2.80 4.81 11.09
CA TYR A 75 -3.63 5.43 10.06
C TYR A 75 -4.93 5.99 10.61
N ALA A 76 -5.55 5.34 11.61
CA ALA A 76 -6.74 5.87 12.29
C ALA A 76 -6.48 7.26 12.92
N GLN A 77 -5.28 7.49 13.45
CA GLN A 77 -4.85 8.77 13.99
C GLN A 77 -4.54 9.77 12.87
N GLU A 78 -3.80 9.34 11.84
CA GLU A 78 -3.41 10.19 10.72
C GLU A 78 -4.64 10.77 10.00
N ILE A 79 -5.66 9.97 9.66
CA ILE A 79 -6.86 10.43 8.95
C ILE A 79 -7.74 11.40 9.75
N ALA A 80 -7.54 11.51 11.06
CA ALA A 80 -8.16 12.50 11.91
C ALA A 80 -7.45 13.87 11.88
N THR A 81 -6.32 13.99 11.14
CA THR A 81 -5.57 15.24 10.97
C THR A 81 -5.91 15.93 9.65
N ILE A 82 -5.61 17.23 9.57
CA ILE A 82 -5.82 18.03 8.35
C ILE A 82 -4.98 17.48 7.20
N ASP A 83 -3.73 17.05 7.46
CA ASP A 83 -2.77 16.61 6.44
C ASP A 83 -3.19 15.31 5.75
N HIS A 84 -3.87 14.41 6.45
CA HIS A 84 -4.24 13.08 5.95
C HIS A 84 -5.75 12.82 5.90
N GLY A 85 -6.56 13.75 6.39
CA GLY A 85 -8.03 13.62 6.45
C GLY A 85 -8.74 13.89 5.13
N HIS A 86 -8.02 14.40 4.10
CA HIS A 86 -8.60 14.70 2.78
C HIS A 86 -9.90 15.52 2.86
N GLY A 87 -10.00 16.46 3.82
CA GLY A 87 -11.18 17.28 4.10
C GLY A 87 -12.29 16.56 4.89
N LEU A 88 -12.10 15.32 5.31
CA LEU A 88 -13.04 14.55 6.15
C LEU A 88 -12.56 14.42 7.61
N ASP A 89 -11.42 14.99 7.97
CA ASP A 89 -10.84 14.95 9.32
C ASP A 89 -11.81 15.42 10.39
N GLY A 90 -12.57 16.48 10.14
CA GLY A 90 -13.61 16.97 11.04
C GLY A 90 -14.75 15.97 11.25
N VAL A 91 -15.18 15.30 10.18
CA VAL A 91 -16.19 14.24 10.25
C VAL A 91 -15.68 13.03 11.05
N ILE A 92 -14.42 12.67 10.86
CA ILE A 92 -13.77 11.54 11.55
C ILE A 92 -13.62 11.85 13.03
N ARG A 93 -13.14 13.04 13.41
CA ARG A 93 -13.01 13.45 14.82
C ARG A 93 -14.33 13.51 15.56
N ALA A 94 -15.42 13.85 14.86
CA ALA A 94 -16.75 13.93 15.47
C ALA A 94 -17.40 12.56 15.74
N ARG A 95 -16.78 11.45 15.28
CA ARG A 95 -17.35 10.10 15.45
C ARG A 95 -17.18 9.57 16.87
N VAL A 96 -18.29 9.06 17.42
CA VAL A 96 -18.33 8.35 18.71
C VAL A 96 -19.07 7.02 18.49
N PRO A 97 -18.44 5.87 18.74
CA PRO A 97 -17.04 5.68 19.12
C PRO A 97 -16.06 6.13 18.05
N ALA A 98 -14.82 6.42 18.45
CA ALA A 98 -13.74 6.80 17.54
C ALA A 98 -13.43 5.68 16.52
N VAL A 99 -12.85 6.07 15.39
CA VAL A 99 -12.43 5.12 14.35
C VAL A 99 -11.39 4.15 14.90
N GLN A 100 -11.63 2.86 14.72
CA GLN A 100 -10.76 1.80 15.23
C GLN A 100 -9.84 1.27 14.12
N GLY A 101 -8.52 1.30 14.35
CA GLY A 101 -7.52 0.73 13.44
C GLY A 101 -7.34 -0.76 13.69
N ILE A 102 -7.48 -1.57 12.63
CA ILE A 102 -7.30 -3.03 12.66
C ILE A 102 -6.44 -3.41 11.47
N LEU A 103 -5.23 -3.93 11.72
CA LEU A 103 -4.31 -4.33 10.66
C LEU A 103 -4.88 -5.46 9.79
N ASN A 104 -4.62 -5.39 8.48
CA ASN A 104 -4.89 -6.49 7.58
C ASN A 104 -3.92 -7.65 7.83
N GLY A 105 -4.39 -8.88 7.61
CA GLY A 105 -3.55 -10.06 7.47
C GLY A 105 -3.12 -10.31 6.03
N ILE A 106 -2.33 -11.36 5.83
CA ILE A 106 -1.95 -11.89 4.52
C ILE A 106 -2.41 -13.33 4.39
N ASP A 107 -2.61 -13.80 3.15
CA ASP A 107 -2.82 -15.22 2.89
C ASP A 107 -1.45 -15.93 2.91
N ASP A 108 -1.14 -16.59 4.03
CA ASP A 108 0.10 -17.33 4.24
C ASP A 108 0.15 -18.68 3.50
N ARG A 109 -0.92 -19.07 2.80
CA ARG A 109 -0.92 -20.22 1.90
C ARG A 109 -0.38 -19.85 0.53
N VAL A 110 -0.66 -18.62 0.10
CA VAL A 110 -0.20 -18.06 -1.18
C VAL A 110 1.21 -17.47 -1.03
N TRP A 111 1.43 -16.65 0.00
CA TRP A 111 2.69 -15.94 0.25
C TRP A 111 3.58 -16.70 1.25
N ASP A 112 4.11 -17.86 0.82
CA ASP A 112 5.01 -18.68 1.63
C ASP A 112 6.15 -19.27 0.78
N PRO A 113 7.41 -18.80 0.96
CA PRO A 113 8.55 -19.26 0.16
C PRO A 113 8.87 -20.75 0.30
N ARG A 114 8.31 -21.45 1.30
CA ARG A 114 8.50 -22.90 1.48
C ARG A 114 7.74 -23.74 0.46
N ARG A 115 6.71 -23.18 -0.18
CA ARG A 115 5.81 -23.90 -1.11
C ARG A 115 5.33 -23.08 -2.29
N ASP A 116 5.93 -21.92 -2.52
CA ASP A 116 5.56 -21.01 -3.60
C ASP A 116 5.96 -21.59 -4.97
N PRO A 117 5.00 -21.87 -5.87
CA PRO A 117 5.28 -22.43 -7.18
C PRO A 117 5.89 -21.43 -8.17
N TYR A 118 5.88 -20.12 -7.85
CA TYR A 118 6.35 -19.06 -8.75
C TYR A 118 7.85 -18.78 -8.64
N ILE A 119 8.49 -19.16 -7.52
CA ILE A 119 9.90 -18.85 -7.26
C ILE A 119 10.83 -19.95 -7.81
N ALA A 120 12.08 -19.58 -8.09
CA ALA A 120 13.03 -20.49 -8.71
C ALA A 120 13.43 -21.68 -7.80
N GLN A 121 13.45 -21.45 -6.50
CA GLN A 121 13.74 -22.47 -5.49
C GLN A 121 13.01 -22.12 -4.20
N THR A 122 12.36 -23.09 -3.60
CA THR A 122 11.73 -22.93 -2.28
C THR A 122 12.79 -22.84 -1.18
N TYR A 123 12.46 -22.10 -0.11
CA TYR A 123 13.34 -21.93 1.05
C TYR A 123 12.53 -21.58 2.31
N GLY A 124 13.20 -21.60 3.46
CA GLY A 124 12.60 -21.26 4.74
C GLY A 124 13.60 -20.55 5.66
N PRO A 125 13.18 -20.15 6.86
CA PRO A 125 14.06 -19.43 7.81
C PRO A 125 15.28 -20.25 8.24
N ASP A 126 15.18 -21.57 8.23
CA ASP A 126 16.26 -22.47 8.66
C ASP A 126 17.25 -22.79 7.52
N ASP A 127 16.87 -22.56 6.27
CA ASP A 127 17.72 -22.74 5.08
C ASP A 127 17.44 -21.66 4.04
N LEU A 128 18.32 -20.70 3.92
CA LEU A 128 18.24 -19.58 2.97
C LEU A 128 18.98 -19.83 1.64
N GLN A 129 19.49 -21.05 1.38
CA GLN A 129 20.18 -21.34 0.11
C GLN A 129 19.28 -21.13 -1.10
N GLY A 130 17.98 -21.48 -0.98
CA GLY A 130 17.01 -21.25 -2.03
C GLY A 130 16.81 -19.76 -2.34
N LYS A 131 16.89 -18.85 -1.33
CA LYS A 131 16.83 -17.42 -1.56
C LYS A 131 17.98 -16.90 -2.42
N ALA A 132 19.18 -17.42 -2.25
CA ALA A 132 20.32 -17.09 -3.10
C ALA A 132 20.11 -17.52 -4.57
N GLN A 133 19.41 -18.66 -4.79
CA GLN A 133 19.04 -19.11 -6.14
C GLN A 133 17.95 -18.21 -6.74
N CYS A 134 16.94 -17.81 -5.94
CA CYS A 134 15.93 -16.85 -6.37
C CYS A 134 16.55 -15.51 -6.76
N LYS A 135 17.58 -15.03 -6.04
CA LYS A 135 18.29 -13.80 -6.38
C LYS A 135 19.03 -13.89 -7.71
N ARG A 136 19.67 -15.01 -8.03
CA ARG A 136 20.29 -15.24 -9.34
C ARG A 136 19.24 -15.25 -10.45
N ALA A 137 18.17 -16.01 -10.27
CA ALA A 137 17.07 -16.08 -11.23
C ALA A 137 16.39 -14.71 -11.44
N LEU A 138 16.28 -13.88 -10.40
CA LEU A 138 15.77 -12.52 -10.53
C LEU A 138 16.70 -11.64 -11.38
N ARG A 139 18.02 -11.74 -11.20
CA ARG A 139 18.98 -11.01 -12.05
C ARG A 139 18.85 -11.38 -13.51
N GLU A 140 18.78 -12.67 -13.80
CA GLU A 140 18.57 -13.17 -15.16
C GLU A 140 17.26 -12.65 -15.76
N LEU A 141 16.15 -12.78 -15.03
CA LEU A 141 14.83 -12.31 -15.45
C LEU A 141 14.81 -10.80 -15.73
N ALA A 142 15.52 -10.03 -14.91
CA ALA A 142 15.55 -8.58 -14.96
C ALA A 142 16.66 -8.01 -15.87
N GLY A 143 17.50 -8.85 -16.48
CA GLY A 143 18.65 -8.41 -17.27
C GLY A 143 19.68 -7.61 -16.46
N LEU A 144 19.77 -7.88 -15.16
CA LEU A 144 20.76 -7.27 -14.29
C LEU A 144 22.12 -7.95 -14.42
N ALA A 145 23.21 -7.19 -14.24
CA ALA A 145 24.55 -7.75 -14.24
C ALA A 145 24.72 -8.80 -13.14
N ASP A 146 25.44 -9.87 -13.42
CA ASP A 146 25.76 -10.88 -12.40
C ASP A 146 26.86 -10.38 -11.47
N LEU A 147 26.42 -9.86 -10.33
CA LEU A 147 27.24 -9.26 -9.29
C LEU A 147 26.88 -9.90 -7.95
N PRO A 148 27.48 -11.05 -7.60
CA PRO A 148 27.01 -11.92 -6.49
C PRO A 148 26.87 -11.20 -5.14
N HIS A 149 27.76 -10.26 -4.82
CA HIS A 149 27.78 -9.55 -3.55
C HIS A 149 27.01 -8.22 -3.56
N THR A 150 26.47 -7.83 -4.71
CA THR A 150 25.70 -6.59 -4.85
C THR A 150 24.28 -6.78 -4.28
N PRO A 151 23.81 -5.87 -3.40
CA PRO A 151 22.43 -5.89 -2.96
C PRO A 151 21.45 -5.62 -4.12
N VAL A 152 20.32 -6.33 -4.11
CA VAL A 152 19.19 -6.09 -5.00
C VAL A 152 18.04 -5.52 -4.18
N LEU A 153 17.69 -4.27 -4.43
CA LEU A 153 16.51 -3.63 -3.86
C LEU A 153 15.32 -3.77 -4.81
N CYS A 154 14.11 -3.89 -4.28
CA CYS A 154 12.92 -3.92 -5.11
C CYS A 154 11.87 -2.90 -4.67
N CYS A 155 10.97 -2.56 -5.60
CA CYS A 155 9.72 -1.86 -5.32
C CYS A 155 8.61 -2.52 -6.13
N VAL A 156 7.58 -3.01 -5.46
CA VAL A 156 6.41 -3.63 -6.09
C VAL A 156 5.16 -2.88 -5.62
N SER A 157 4.61 -2.01 -6.47
CA SER A 157 3.47 -1.18 -6.09
C SER A 157 2.78 -0.57 -7.30
N ARG A 158 1.64 0.11 -7.07
CA ARG A 158 1.09 1.05 -8.07
C ARG A 158 2.09 2.19 -8.31
N LEU A 159 2.25 2.59 -9.54
CA LEU A 159 3.10 3.73 -9.91
C LEU A 159 2.31 5.03 -9.73
N SER A 160 2.43 5.63 -8.55
CA SER A 160 1.73 6.86 -8.21
C SER A 160 2.57 7.73 -7.27
N SER A 161 2.22 9.02 -7.23
CA SER A 161 2.84 9.96 -6.30
C SER A 161 2.63 9.55 -4.83
N GLN A 162 1.51 8.91 -4.49
CA GLN A 162 1.26 8.33 -3.17
C GLN A 162 2.37 7.35 -2.76
N LYS A 163 2.83 6.49 -3.69
CA LYS A 163 3.83 5.45 -3.44
C LYS A 163 5.27 5.95 -3.47
N GLY A 164 5.48 7.23 -3.80
CA GLY A 164 6.80 7.85 -3.77
C GLY A 164 7.74 7.35 -4.85
N ILE A 165 7.21 6.91 -6.01
CA ILE A 165 8.04 6.44 -7.13
C ILE A 165 8.95 7.55 -7.67
N ASP A 166 8.51 8.79 -7.63
CA ASP A 166 9.31 9.96 -7.95
C ASP A 166 10.51 10.13 -6.98
N LEU A 167 10.32 9.85 -5.69
CA LEU A 167 11.41 9.86 -4.70
C LEU A 167 12.41 8.73 -4.97
N LEU A 168 11.92 7.53 -5.32
CA LEU A 168 12.76 6.41 -5.72
C LEU A 168 13.63 6.78 -6.94
N LEU A 169 13.01 7.35 -7.97
CA LEU A 169 13.70 7.77 -9.19
C LEU A 169 14.74 8.88 -8.91
N ALA A 170 14.42 9.84 -8.05
CA ALA A 170 15.34 10.91 -7.67
C ALA A 170 16.57 10.38 -6.92
N SER A 171 16.41 9.34 -6.09
CA SER A 171 17.50 8.73 -5.32
C SER A 171 18.28 7.65 -6.09
N LEU A 172 17.80 7.24 -7.27
CA LEU A 172 18.37 6.13 -8.03
C LEU A 172 19.85 6.34 -8.40
N PRO A 173 20.32 7.54 -8.82
CA PRO A 173 21.75 7.77 -9.10
C PRO A 173 22.66 7.45 -7.91
N ASP A 174 22.26 7.84 -6.71
CA ASP A 174 23.07 7.64 -5.50
C ASP A 174 23.15 6.15 -5.15
N TRP A 175 22.05 5.40 -5.29
CA TRP A 175 22.05 3.96 -5.04
C TRP A 175 22.88 3.19 -6.06
N ILE A 176 22.81 3.57 -7.35
CA ILE A 176 23.63 2.94 -8.40
C ILE A 176 25.12 3.23 -8.14
N ASN A 177 25.47 4.45 -7.75
CA ASN A 177 26.84 4.82 -7.40
C ASN A 177 27.33 4.08 -6.14
N ALA A 178 26.46 3.81 -5.19
CA ALA A 178 26.74 2.96 -4.02
C ALA A 178 26.86 1.47 -4.35
N GLY A 179 26.72 1.07 -5.61
CA GLY A 179 26.89 -0.29 -6.07
C GLY A 179 25.64 -1.17 -5.92
N VAL A 180 24.44 -0.60 -5.72
CA VAL A 180 23.17 -1.33 -5.57
C VAL A 180 22.53 -1.61 -6.93
N GLN A 181 21.79 -2.71 -7.03
CA GLN A 181 20.87 -2.99 -8.14
C GLN A 181 19.43 -2.78 -7.70
N VAL A 182 18.56 -2.31 -8.61
CA VAL A 182 17.17 -1.99 -8.27
C VAL A 182 16.22 -2.58 -9.30
N VAL A 183 15.13 -3.21 -8.82
CA VAL A 183 14.04 -3.76 -9.64
C VAL A 183 12.73 -3.13 -9.23
N VAL A 184 11.98 -2.59 -10.19
CA VAL A 184 10.66 -2.00 -9.96
C VAL A 184 9.61 -2.76 -10.75
N GLN A 185 8.47 -3.07 -10.13
CA GLN A 185 7.28 -3.56 -10.85
C GLN A 185 6.05 -2.78 -10.45
N GLY A 186 5.26 -2.38 -11.44
CA GLY A 186 3.97 -1.75 -11.22
C GLY A 186 3.35 -1.13 -12.46
N SER A 187 2.19 -0.55 -12.27
CA SER A 187 1.49 0.25 -13.31
C SER A 187 0.79 1.43 -12.65
N GLY A 188 0.57 2.49 -13.40
CA GLY A 188 -0.15 3.66 -12.87
C GLY A 188 -0.02 4.92 -13.72
N GLU A 189 0.59 5.96 -13.20
CA GLU A 189 0.73 7.24 -13.87
C GLU A 189 1.69 7.13 -15.07
N ALA A 190 1.23 7.46 -16.27
CA ALA A 190 1.99 7.31 -17.51
C ALA A 190 3.36 8.02 -17.47
N ALA A 191 3.42 9.19 -16.82
CA ALA A 191 4.68 9.92 -16.67
C ALA A 191 5.73 9.13 -15.86
N LEU A 192 5.29 8.39 -14.82
CA LEU A 192 6.16 7.54 -14.02
C LEU A 192 6.59 6.29 -14.78
N GLU A 193 5.70 5.71 -15.58
CA GLU A 193 6.03 4.55 -16.44
C GLU A 193 7.12 4.93 -17.45
N VAL A 194 6.97 6.08 -18.11
CA VAL A 194 7.98 6.61 -19.06
C VAL A 194 9.31 6.88 -18.34
N ALA A 195 9.28 7.51 -17.16
CA ALA A 195 10.49 7.80 -16.40
C ALA A 195 11.24 6.53 -15.97
N LEU A 196 10.51 5.47 -15.59
CA LEU A 196 11.12 4.17 -15.28
C LEU A 196 11.80 3.55 -16.52
N GLN A 197 11.17 3.60 -17.70
CA GLN A 197 11.76 3.09 -18.95
C GLN A 197 13.02 3.87 -19.33
N GLN A 198 13.02 5.19 -19.16
CA GLN A 198 14.22 6.03 -19.36
C GLN A 198 15.34 5.65 -18.39
N ALA A 199 15.00 5.37 -17.13
CA ALA A 199 15.98 4.92 -16.14
C ALA A 199 16.57 3.55 -16.50
N VAL A 200 15.78 2.60 -17.04
CA VAL A 200 16.30 1.33 -17.55
C VAL A 200 17.36 1.55 -18.64
N ALA A 201 17.08 2.43 -19.60
CA ALA A 201 18.02 2.74 -20.68
C ALA A 201 19.31 3.44 -20.15
N ARG A 202 19.17 4.25 -19.09
CA ARG A 202 20.29 4.99 -18.48
C ARG A 202 21.19 4.11 -17.62
N TYR A 203 20.66 3.06 -16.99
CA TYR A 203 21.39 2.23 -16.03
C TYR A 203 21.35 0.73 -16.39
N PRO A 204 21.85 0.34 -17.57
CA PRO A 204 21.81 -1.03 -18.04
C PRO A 204 22.54 -1.96 -17.06
N GLY A 205 21.95 -3.12 -16.76
CA GLY A 205 22.48 -4.10 -15.81
C GLY A 205 22.43 -3.69 -14.33
N ARG A 206 21.93 -2.48 -14.02
CA ARG A 206 21.83 -1.96 -12.64
C ARG A 206 20.40 -1.64 -12.23
N PHE A 207 19.57 -1.25 -13.17
CA PHE A 207 18.17 -0.94 -12.94
C PHE A 207 17.28 -1.69 -13.92
N ALA A 208 16.18 -2.26 -13.43
CA ALA A 208 15.16 -2.90 -14.26
C ALA A 208 13.77 -2.44 -13.82
N ALA A 209 12.86 -2.27 -14.78
CA ALA A 209 11.47 -1.94 -14.53
C ALA A 209 10.54 -2.80 -15.38
N PHE A 210 9.54 -3.37 -14.73
CA PHE A 210 8.46 -4.12 -15.35
C PHE A 210 7.16 -3.32 -15.21
N VAL A 211 6.74 -2.66 -16.30
CA VAL A 211 5.47 -1.96 -16.34
C VAL A 211 4.34 -2.96 -16.51
N GLY A 212 3.34 -2.91 -15.64
CA GLY A 212 2.18 -3.79 -15.63
C GLY A 212 2.04 -4.58 -14.33
N TYR A 213 0.85 -5.20 -14.18
CA TYR A 213 0.54 -6.09 -13.08
C TYR A 213 0.89 -7.54 -13.45
N ASP A 214 1.67 -8.19 -12.62
CA ASP A 214 2.02 -9.61 -12.75
C ASP A 214 2.33 -10.16 -11.35
N GLU A 215 1.42 -10.96 -10.82
CA GLU A 215 1.53 -11.52 -9.47
C GLU A 215 2.68 -12.53 -9.36
N ALA A 216 2.82 -13.43 -10.35
CA ALA A 216 3.90 -14.41 -10.34
C ALA A 216 5.28 -13.74 -10.36
N ARG A 217 5.42 -12.63 -11.09
CA ARG A 217 6.65 -11.84 -11.08
C ARG A 217 6.87 -11.13 -9.74
N ALA A 218 5.80 -10.64 -9.09
CA ALA A 218 5.91 -10.04 -7.75
C ALA A 218 6.50 -11.04 -6.74
N HIS A 219 6.05 -12.31 -6.76
CA HIS A 219 6.63 -13.38 -5.95
C HIS A 219 8.14 -13.55 -6.22
N ARG A 220 8.54 -13.62 -7.49
CA ARG A 220 9.96 -13.76 -7.90
C ARG A 220 10.80 -12.57 -7.47
N ILE A 221 10.26 -11.36 -7.60
CA ILE A 221 10.94 -10.13 -7.18
C ILE A 221 11.15 -10.13 -5.67
N LEU A 222 10.11 -10.40 -4.87
CA LEU A 222 10.24 -10.45 -3.42
C LEU A 222 11.19 -11.56 -2.95
N ALA A 223 11.10 -12.76 -3.55
CA ALA A 223 11.97 -13.87 -3.19
C ALA A 223 13.45 -13.61 -3.52
N GLY A 224 13.73 -12.89 -4.63
CA GLY A 224 15.08 -12.66 -5.12
C GLY A 224 15.73 -11.36 -4.64
N SER A 225 15.01 -10.50 -3.92
CA SER A 225 15.54 -9.22 -3.45
C SER A 225 16.06 -9.30 -2.01
N ASP A 226 17.00 -8.42 -1.67
CA ASP A 226 17.52 -8.29 -0.30
C ASP A 226 16.66 -7.33 0.51
N ALA A 227 16.16 -6.24 -0.11
CA ALA A 227 15.29 -5.29 0.57
C ALA A 227 14.16 -4.77 -0.35
N LEU A 228 13.04 -4.41 0.28
CA LEU A 228 11.88 -3.79 -0.34
C LEU A 228 11.85 -2.29 -0.01
N LEU A 229 11.72 -1.46 -1.04
CA LEU A 229 11.58 -0.01 -0.89
C LEU A 229 10.11 0.40 -0.90
N MET A 230 9.65 1.08 0.14
CA MET A 230 8.30 1.67 0.22
C MET A 230 8.37 3.13 0.72
N PRO A 231 8.79 4.07 -0.14
CA PRO A 231 8.88 5.49 0.22
C PRO A 231 7.52 6.20 0.16
N SER A 232 6.44 5.50 0.53
CA SER A 232 5.07 5.99 0.44
C SER A 232 4.86 7.28 1.23
N ARG A 233 4.20 8.28 0.64
CA ARG A 233 3.84 9.52 1.32
C ARG A 233 2.80 9.28 2.40
N PHE A 234 1.88 8.38 2.14
CA PHE A 234 0.97 7.80 3.11
C PHE A 234 0.63 6.36 2.72
N GLU A 235 0.43 5.48 3.70
CA GLU A 235 0.13 4.06 3.46
C GLU A 235 -0.90 3.57 4.49
N PRO A 236 -2.16 3.39 4.10
CA PRO A 236 -3.20 2.98 5.04
C PRO A 236 -2.85 1.72 5.84
N CYS A 237 -2.39 0.68 5.18
CA CYS A 237 -1.89 -0.54 5.80
C CYS A 237 -0.59 -0.99 5.16
N GLY A 238 -0.60 -1.18 3.85
CA GLY A 238 0.42 -1.92 3.12
C GLY A 238 0.27 -3.43 3.33
N LEU A 239 0.49 -4.18 2.27
CA LEU A 239 0.59 -5.65 2.32
C LEU A 239 1.96 -6.11 1.83
N THR A 240 2.55 -5.36 0.91
CA THR A 240 3.82 -5.75 0.26
C THR A 240 4.97 -5.88 1.26
N GLN A 241 5.03 -5.06 2.31
CA GLN A 241 6.02 -5.21 3.38
C GLN A 241 5.81 -6.49 4.18
N LEU A 242 4.56 -6.90 4.40
CA LEU A 242 4.24 -8.16 5.07
C LEU A 242 4.69 -9.36 4.22
N TYR A 243 4.43 -9.31 2.91
CA TYR A 243 4.93 -10.29 1.96
C TYR A 243 6.46 -10.32 1.95
N ALA A 244 7.11 -9.16 1.88
CA ALA A 244 8.58 -9.07 1.88
C ALA A 244 9.18 -9.71 3.13
N MET A 245 8.68 -9.39 4.32
CA MET A 245 9.12 -10.00 5.57
C MET A 245 8.95 -11.52 5.56
N ARG A 246 7.84 -12.02 5.00
CA ARG A 246 7.61 -13.46 4.86
C ARG A 246 8.62 -14.13 3.96
N TYR A 247 9.15 -13.42 2.95
CA TYR A 247 10.19 -13.88 2.03
C TYR A 247 11.62 -13.55 2.52
N GLY A 248 11.79 -13.06 3.73
CA GLY A 248 13.10 -12.65 4.26
C GLY A 248 13.73 -11.48 3.50
N THR A 249 12.89 -10.62 2.92
CA THR A 249 13.28 -9.40 2.22
C THR A 249 13.01 -8.23 3.14
N VAL A 250 14.08 -7.48 3.50
CA VAL A 250 14.01 -6.45 4.55
C VAL A 250 13.23 -5.23 4.05
N PRO A 251 12.13 -4.81 4.69
CA PRO A 251 11.41 -3.63 4.28
C PRO A 251 12.14 -2.34 4.72
N LEU A 252 12.39 -1.46 3.77
CA LEU A 252 12.88 -0.09 3.97
C LEU A 252 11.73 0.86 3.68
N VAL A 253 11.10 1.39 4.72
CA VAL A 253 9.83 2.07 4.63
C VAL A 253 9.87 3.47 5.23
N ARG A 254 9.03 4.38 4.74
CA ARG A 254 8.71 5.60 5.47
C ARG A 254 7.77 5.26 6.63
N ARG A 255 8.01 5.84 7.80
CA ARG A 255 7.19 5.63 8.99
C ARG A 255 5.86 6.40 8.86
N THR A 256 4.83 5.76 8.29
CA THR A 256 3.48 6.29 8.12
C THR A 256 2.45 5.16 8.09
N GLY A 257 1.26 5.41 8.61
CA GLY A 257 0.13 4.48 8.64
C GLY A 257 0.51 3.07 9.04
N GLY A 258 0.05 2.08 8.28
CA GLY A 258 0.33 0.67 8.56
C GLY A 258 1.80 0.27 8.45
N LEU A 259 2.63 1.04 7.75
CA LEU A 259 4.09 0.78 7.75
C LEU A 259 4.70 1.05 9.11
N ALA A 260 4.25 2.09 9.81
CA ALA A 260 4.67 2.39 11.19
C ALA A 260 4.22 1.33 12.19
N ASP A 261 3.09 0.66 11.93
CA ASP A 261 2.53 -0.36 12.82
C ASP A 261 3.09 -1.77 12.56
N THR A 262 3.67 -2.02 11.38
CA THR A 262 4.08 -3.36 10.95
C THR A 262 5.59 -3.54 10.80
N VAL A 263 6.36 -2.45 10.74
CA VAL A 263 7.82 -2.49 10.57
C VAL A 263 8.48 -1.79 11.76
N GLU A 264 9.20 -2.56 12.57
CA GLU A 264 10.00 -2.04 13.68
C GLU A 264 11.37 -1.57 13.18
N ASP A 265 11.83 -0.43 13.69
CA ASP A 265 13.19 0.05 13.42
C ASP A 265 14.22 -0.85 14.11
N GLY A 266 15.20 -1.35 13.35
CA GLY A 266 16.22 -2.27 13.84
C GLY A 266 17.09 -1.71 14.98
N GLU A 267 17.25 -0.40 15.09
CA GLU A 267 17.93 0.23 16.22
C GLU A 267 17.06 0.25 17.48
N GLN A 268 15.75 0.44 17.34
CA GLN A 268 14.81 0.40 18.45
C GLN A 268 14.64 -1.03 18.99
N SER A 269 14.64 -2.04 18.12
CA SER A 269 14.55 -3.45 18.49
C SER A 269 15.74 -3.88 19.39
N LYS A 270 16.94 -3.41 19.12
CA LYS A 270 18.14 -3.68 19.96
C LYS A 270 18.03 -3.11 21.37
N ARG A 271 17.30 -1.98 21.55
CA ARG A 271 17.12 -1.33 22.86
C ARG A 271 16.11 -2.08 23.75
N HIS A 272 15.24 -2.91 23.20
CA HIS A 272 14.19 -3.63 23.92
C HIS A 272 14.50 -5.12 24.16
N GLY A 273 15.71 -5.59 23.79
CA GLY A 273 16.18 -6.94 24.11
C GLY A 273 15.35 -8.08 23.53
N ARG A 274 14.76 -7.88 22.37
CA ARG A 274 13.99 -8.89 21.64
C ARG A 274 14.73 -9.37 20.39
#